data_a69aa6726bd9ba4877bdab62db649c04
#
_entry.id   a69aa6726bd9ba4877bdab62db649c04
#
_cell.length_a   1.000
_cell.length_b   1.000
_cell.length_c   1.000
_cell.angle_alpha   90.00
_cell.angle_beta   90.00
_cell.angle_gamma   90.00
#
_symmetry.space_group_name_H-M   'P 1'
#
loop_
_entity.id
_entity.type
_entity.pdbx_description
1 polymer ?
#
loop_
_entity_poly.entity_id
_entity_poly.type
_entity_poly.pdbx_seq_one_letter_code
_entity_poly.pdbx_strand_id
1 'polypeptide(L)'
;HFFPAFYALYLSLFDTNLFGRWNWVGLGNYAQLLQDQDFLRSLANTGKYVLGTVPVGIALALGIAGLLNQPIRGLASYRTAFFLPYVTPVVAISIVWTWIYKEDSAGMLNAVLSWFGISPQAWLLDPKWAMFALCLMSIWRHLGYNVVIFLAGLQNIPAEYYEAAEIDGAS
;
A
#
# COMPACT_ATOMS: atom_id res chain seq x y z
N HIS A 1 4.40 22.39 13.90
CA HIS A 1 3.57 21.42 13.14
C HIS A 1 2.62 20.58 14.01
N PHE A 2 2.77 20.55 15.35
CA PHE A 2 1.93 19.77 16.25
C PHE A 2 0.67 20.50 16.74
N PHE A 3 0.66 21.85 16.70
CA PHE A 3 -0.47 22.63 17.19
C PHE A 3 -1.84 22.22 16.60
N PRO A 4 -2.00 22.02 15.26
CA PRO A 4 -3.27 21.59 14.69
C PRO A 4 -3.74 20.23 15.22
N ALA A 5 -2.83 19.31 15.50
CA ALA A 5 -3.17 17.99 16.02
C ALA A 5 -3.72 18.06 17.46
N PHE A 6 -3.04 18.83 18.34
CA PHE A 6 -3.52 19.07 19.70
C PHE A 6 -4.84 19.84 19.72
N TYR A 7 -4.99 20.82 18.81
CA TYR A 7 -6.24 21.56 18.70
C TYR A 7 -7.39 20.69 18.21
N ALA A 8 -7.16 19.80 17.24
CA ALA A 8 -8.14 18.82 16.78
C ALA A 8 -8.53 17.85 17.91
N LEU A 9 -7.57 17.39 18.71
CA LEU A 9 -7.82 16.55 19.87
C LEU A 9 -8.69 17.31 20.92
N TYR A 10 -8.39 18.57 21.17
CA TYR A 10 -9.21 19.41 22.06
C TYR A 10 -10.62 19.56 21.51
N LEU A 11 -10.79 19.87 20.21
CA LEU A 11 -12.09 20.02 19.57
C LEU A 11 -12.91 18.72 19.59
N SER A 12 -12.27 17.57 19.54
CA SER A 12 -12.96 16.26 19.56
C SER A 12 -13.75 15.99 20.85
N LEU A 13 -13.48 16.75 21.91
CA LEU A 13 -14.18 16.66 23.20
C LEU A 13 -15.44 17.53 23.26
N PHE A 14 -15.71 18.29 22.21
CA PHE A 14 -16.88 19.16 22.10
C PHE A 14 -17.79 18.69 20.98
N ASP A 15 -19.09 18.85 21.19
CA ASP A 15 -20.08 18.85 20.12
C ASP A 15 -20.18 20.29 19.59
N THR A 16 -19.76 20.49 18.36
CA THR A 16 -19.71 21.80 17.70
C THR A 16 -20.64 21.81 16.50
N ASN A 17 -21.45 22.83 16.38
CA ASN A 17 -22.25 23.06 15.19
C ASN A 17 -21.75 24.29 14.40
N LEU A 18 -22.18 24.41 13.14
CA LEU A 18 -21.84 25.52 12.24
C LEU A 18 -22.26 26.90 12.79
N PHE A 19 -23.12 26.95 13.82
CA PHE A 19 -23.62 28.18 14.45
C PHE A 19 -22.83 28.57 15.70
N GLY A 20 -21.66 27.97 15.94
CA GLY A 20 -20.75 28.36 17.02
C GLY A 20 -21.18 27.93 18.43
N ARG A 21 -22.09 26.98 18.55
CA ARG A 21 -22.42 26.38 19.88
C ARG A 21 -21.37 25.31 20.19
N TRP A 22 -20.79 25.44 21.37
CA TRP A 22 -19.73 24.52 21.86
C TRP A 22 -20.26 23.87 23.13
N ASN A 23 -20.65 22.62 23.02
CA ASN A 23 -21.08 21.83 24.17
C ASN A 23 -19.99 20.83 24.53
N TRP A 24 -19.51 20.87 25.74
CA TRP A 24 -18.57 19.88 26.23
C TRP A 24 -19.26 18.51 26.36
N VAL A 25 -18.82 17.52 25.58
CA VAL A 25 -19.37 16.15 25.59
C VAL A 25 -18.34 15.11 26.04
N GLY A 26 -17.12 15.54 26.38
CA GLY A 26 -16.04 14.65 26.80
C GLY A 26 -15.77 13.58 25.74
N LEU A 27 -15.84 12.31 26.12
CA LEU A 27 -15.63 11.18 25.21
C LEU A 27 -16.91 10.73 24.46
N GLY A 28 -18.00 11.49 24.51
CA GLY A 28 -19.27 11.16 23.87
C GLY A 28 -19.14 10.93 22.36
N ASN A 29 -18.36 11.76 21.66
CA ASN A 29 -18.11 11.60 20.23
C ASN A 29 -17.42 10.26 19.92
N TYR A 30 -16.50 9.84 20.76
CA TYR A 30 -15.80 8.55 20.58
C TYR A 30 -16.74 7.36 20.85
N ALA A 31 -17.63 7.49 21.85
CA ALA A 31 -18.63 6.46 22.11
C ALA A 31 -19.62 6.31 20.96
N GLN A 32 -20.01 7.41 20.31
CA GLN A 32 -20.82 7.38 19.09
C GLN A 32 -20.09 6.71 17.93
N LEU A 33 -18.81 7.06 17.68
CA LEU A 33 -18.00 6.44 16.63
C LEU A 33 -17.89 4.92 16.80
N LEU A 34 -17.73 4.42 18.02
CA LEU A 34 -17.66 2.98 18.29
C LEU A 34 -18.99 2.25 18.09
N GLN A 35 -20.10 2.97 17.98
CA GLN A 35 -21.43 2.43 17.66
C GLN A 35 -21.81 2.62 16.19
N ASP A 36 -21.07 3.46 15.47
CA ASP A 36 -21.29 3.75 14.04
C ASP A 36 -20.80 2.59 13.19
N GLN A 37 -21.74 1.91 12.53
CA GLN A 37 -21.44 0.76 11.67
C GLN A 37 -20.60 1.13 10.44
N ASP A 38 -20.75 2.34 9.91
CA ASP A 38 -20.01 2.78 8.74
C ASP A 38 -18.57 3.13 9.13
N PHE A 39 -18.36 3.70 10.29
CA PHE A 39 -17.03 3.90 10.87
C PHE A 39 -16.32 2.56 11.10
N LEU A 40 -16.97 1.60 11.74
CA LEU A 40 -16.39 0.29 12.02
C LEU A 40 -16.06 -0.48 10.75
N ARG A 41 -16.93 -0.42 9.73
CA ARG A 41 -16.64 -0.98 8.40
C ARG A 41 -15.45 -0.33 7.74
N SER A 42 -15.36 1.00 7.79
CA SER A 42 -14.25 1.76 7.22
C SER A 42 -12.93 1.41 7.92
N LEU A 43 -12.96 1.29 9.25
CA LEU A 43 -11.81 0.87 10.05
C LEU A 43 -11.38 -0.56 9.70
N ALA A 44 -12.32 -1.49 9.60
CA ALA A 44 -12.06 -2.87 9.19
C ALA A 44 -11.49 -2.96 7.76
N ASN A 45 -12.01 -2.17 6.82
CA ASN A 45 -11.51 -2.11 5.45
C ASN A 45 -10.09 -1.52 5.39
N THR A 46 -9.82 -0.48 6.17
CA THR A 46 -8.47 0.08 6.33
C THR A 46 -7.51 -0.97 6.89
N GLY A 47 -7.92 -1.71 7.91
CA GLY A 47 -7.13 -2.82 8.46
C GLY A 47 -6.81 -3.90 7.42
N LYS A 48 -7.82 -4.34 6.66
CA LYS A 48 -7.63 -5.31 5.56
C LYS A 48 -6.68 -4.79 4.48
N TYR A 49 -6.84 -3.53 4.10
CA TYR A 49 -5.98 -2.90 3.11
C TYR A 49 -4.53 -2.82 3.58
N VAL A 50 -4.29 -2.37 4.82
CA VAL A 50 -2.94 -2.28 5.41
C VAL A 50 -2.30 -3.66 5.51
N LEU A 51 -3.02 -4.66 6.04
CA LEU A 51 -2.52 -6.03 6.15
C LEU A 51 -2.29 -6.70 4.79
N GLY A 52 -3.09 -6.37 3.79
CA GLY A 52 -2.93 -6.88 2.43
C GLY A 52 -1.80 -6.21 1.66
N THR A 53 -1.51 -4.93 1.92
CA THR A 53 -0.52 -4.18 1.14
C THR A 53 0.85 -4.12 1.81
N VAL A 54 0.92 -3.80 3.10
CA VAL A 54 2.19 -3.48 3.77
C VAL A 54 3.10 -4.70 3.92
N PRO A 55 2.67 -5.81 4.54
CA PRO A 55 3.55 -6.97 4.70
C PRO A 55 3.98 -7.57 3.36
N VAL A 56 3.03 -7.68 2.41
CA VAL A 56 3.31 -8.24 1.08
C VAL A 56 4.24 -7.33 0.29
N GLY A 57 3.97 -6.01 0.30
CA GLY A 57 4.80 -5.02 -0.37
C GLY A 57 6.23 -4.97 0.19
N ILE A 58 6.39 -5.04 1.51
CA ILE A 58 7.71 -5.09 2.18
C ILE A 58 8.45 -6.39 1.80
N ALA A 59 7.78 -7.53 1.91
CA ALA A 59 8.41 -8.82 1.61
C ALA A 59 8.89 -8.89 0.14
N LEU A 60 8.05 -8.47 -0.81
CA LEU A 60 8.40 -8.42 -2.22
C LEU A 60 9.55 -7.42 -2.48
N ALA A 61 9.47 -6.24 -1.90
CA ALA A 61 10.48 -5.20 -2.11
C ALA A 61 11.84 -5.61 -1.52
N LEU A 62 11.86 -6.21 -0.33
CA LEU A 62 13.09 -6.72 0.28
C LEU A 62 13.68 -7.88 -0.52
N GLY A 63 12.85 -8.82 -0.99
CA GLY A 63 13.31 -9.91 -1.85
C GLY A 63 13.92 -9.40 -3.16
N ILE A 64 13.27 -8.44 -3.84
CA ILE A 64 13.80 -7.84 -5.08
C ILE A 64 15.07 -7.03 -4.77
N ALA A 65 15.12 -6.27 -3.67
CA ALA A 65 16.30 -5.51 -3.28
C ALA A 65 17.50 -6.45 -2.99
N GLY A 66 17.27 -7.57 -2.33
CA GLY A 66 18.29 -8.60 -2.10
C GLY A 66 18.85 -9.17 -3.42
N LEU A 67 17.98 -9.45 -4.39
CA LEU A 67 18.40 -9.89 -5.72
C LEU A 67 19.19 -8.81 -6.47
N LEU A 68 18.76 -7.54 -6.36
CA LEU A 68 19.44 -6.41 -7.02
C LEU A 68 20.71 -5.95 -6.29
N ASN A 69 20.94 -6.42 -5.06
CA ASN A 69 22.18 -6.12 -4.32
C ASN A 69 23.41 -6.92 -4.83
N GLN A 70 23.17 -7.87 -5.72
CA GLN A 70 24.26 -8.60 -6.39
C GLN A 70 24.87 -7.77 -7.54
N PRO A 71 26.07 -8.10 -8.02
CA PRO A 71 26.74 -7.39 -9.12
C PRO A 71 26.06 -7.65 -10.47
N ILE A 72 24.91 -6.98 -10.71
CA ILE A 72 24.10 -7.15 -11.91
C ILE A 72 24.42 -6.04 -12.91
N ARG A 73 24.67 -6.43 -14.18
CA ARG A 73 24.85 -5.48 -15.29
C ARG A 73 23.53 -4.73 -15.54
N GLY A 74 23.58 -3.40 -15.65
CA GLY A 74 22.39 -2.59 -15.94
C GLY A 74 21.52 -2.29 -14.73
N LEU A 75 22.01 -2.36 -13.50
CA LEU A 75 21.30 -2.07 -12.26
C LEU A 75 20.53 -0.74 -12.32
N ALA A 76 21.10 0.30 -12.94
CA ALA A 76 20.44 1.60 -13.08
C ALA A 76 19.12 1.50 -13.87
N SER A 77 19.10 0.68 -14.95
CA SER A 77 17.89 0.48 -15.75
C SER A 77 16.79 -0.24 -14.96
N TYR A 78 17.15 -1.25 -14.16
CA TYR A 78 16.19 -1.92 -13.27
C TYR A 78 15.61 -0.95 -12.21
N ARG A 79 16.46 -0.15 -11.55
CA ARG A 79 16.00 0.87 -10.61
C ARG A 79 15.02 1.84 -11.26
N THR A 80 15.34 2.34 -12.46
CA THR A 80 14.46 3.25 -13.20
C THR A 80 13.14 2.59 -13.55
N ALA A 81 13.16 1.36 -14.07
CA ALA A 81 11.95 0.63 -14.46
C ALA A 81 11.01 0.38 -13.26
N PHE A 82 11.56 -0.03 -12.12
CA PHE A 82 10.78 -0.24 -10.90
C PHE A 82 10.27 1.07 -10.30
N PHE A 83 11.03 2.16 -10.40
CA PHE A 83 10.66 3.45 -9.80
C PHE A 83 9.65 4.24 -10.65
N LEU A 84 9.57 3.98 -11.94
CA LEU A 84 8.70 4.68 -12.89
C LEU A 84 7.22 4.71 -12.47
N PRO A 85 6.61 3.60 -12.00
CA PRO A 85 5.23 3.62 -11.54
C PRO A 85 4.99 4.58 -10.36
N TYR A 86 5.94 4.72 -9.47
CA TYR A 86 5.81 5.58 -8.30
C TYR A 86 5.76 7.07 -8.67
N VAL A 87 6.58 7.50 -9.64
CA VAL A 87 6.63 8.92 -10.08
C VAL A 87 5.52 9.29 -11.07
N THR A 88 4.85 8.29 -11.63
CA THR A 88 3.75 8.51 -12.57
C THR A 88 2.53 9.10 -11.84
N PRO A 89 1.85 10.12 -12.40
CA PRO A 89 0.65 10.70 -11.80
C PRO A 89 -0.41 9.62 -11.51
N VAL A 90 -0.95 9.63 -10.29
CA VAL A 90 -1.91 8.61 -9.83
C VAL A 90 -3.15 8.51 -10.73
N VAL A 91 -3.61 9.64 -11.27
CA VAL A 91 -4.77 9.67 -12.18
C VAL A 91 -4.50 8.86 -13.46
N ALA A 92 -3.32 9.04 -14.07
CA ALA A 92 -2.94 8.28 -15.26
C ALA A 92 -2.86 6.77 -14.96
N ILE A 93 -2.25 6.41 -13.84
CA ILE A 93 -2.19 5.01 -13.37
C ILE A 93 -3.60 4.46 -13.18
N SER A 94 -4.49 5.20 -12.52
CA SER A 94 -5.86 4.75 -12.26
C SER A 94 -6.62 4.44 -13.54
N ILE A 95 -6.45 5.26 -14.59
CA ILE A 95 -7.09 5.01 -15.90
C ILE A 95 -6.58 3.70 -16.51
N VAL A 96 -5.26 3.47 -16.48
CA VAL A 96 -4.67 2.22 -17.01
C VAL A 96 -5.16 1.01 -16.23
N TRP A 97 -5.21 1.10 -14.90
CA TRP A 97 -5.71 0.01 -14.07
C TRP A 97 -7.20 -0.25 -14.23
N THR A 98 -8.02 0.79 -14.54
CA THR A 98 -9.43 0.60 -14.90
C THR A 98 -9.58 -0.27 -16.16
N TRP A 99 -8.70 -0.12 -17.13
CA TRP A 99 -8.68 -0.99 -18.32
C TRP A 99 -8.20 -2.41 -18.01
N ILE A 100 -7.18 -2.55 -17.14
CA ILE A 100 -6.69 -3.86 -16.71
C ILE A 100 -7.80 -4.62 -15.96
N TYR A 101 -8.57 -3.92 -15.11
CA TYR A 101 -9.65 -4.46 -14.29
C TYR A 101 -11.02 -4.46 -14.96
N LYS A 102 -11.11 -4.21 -16.27
CA LYS A 102 -12.37 -4.21 -16.96
C LYS A 102 -13.10 -5.54 -16.75
N GLU A 103 -14.40 -5.49 -16.48
CA GLU A 103 -15.22 -6.63 -16.04
C GLU A 103 -15.51 -7.68 -17.11
N ASP A 104 -15.36 -7.31 -18.38
CA ASP A 104 -15.56 -8.21 -19.51
C ASP A 104 -14.28 -8.96 -19.92
N SER A 105 -14.40 -9.85 -20.90
CA SER A 105 -13.27 -10.59 -21.46
C SER A 105 -12.21 -9.73 -22.16
N ALA A 106 -12.51 -8.44 -22.44
CA ALA A 106 -11.54 -7.49 -22.99
C ALA A 106 -10.63 -6.89 -21.90
N GLY A 107 -10.96 -7.07 -20.61
CA GLY A 107 -10.09 -6.70 -19.51
C GLY A 107 -8.83 -7.57 -19.51
N MET A 108 -7.66 -6.94 -19.37
CA MET A 108 -6.36 -7.64 -19.46
C MET A 108 -6.26 -8.80 -18.45
N LEU A 109 -6.67 -8.60 -17.19
CA LEU A 109 -6.66 -9.65 -16.19
C LEU A 109 -7.66 -10.76 -16.51
N ASN A 110 -8.84 -10.42 -16.97
CA ASN A 110 -9.85 -11.41 -17.37
C ASN A 110 -9.44 -12.19 -18.62
N ALA A 111 -8.74 -11.55 -19.56
CA ALA A 111 -8.15 -12.24 -20.70
C ALA A 111 -7.12 -13.30 -20.25
N VAL A 112 -6.26 -12.97 -19.27
CA VAL A 112 -5.32 -13.95 -18.71
C VAL A 112 -6.07 -15.08 -17.96
N LEU A 113 -7.10 -14.76 -17.18
CA LEU A 113 -7.91 -15.77 -16.48
C LEU A 113 -8.62 -16.73 -17.44
N SER A 114 -9.06 -16.24 -18.61
CA SER A 114 -9.70 -17.07 -19.62
C SER A 114 -8.81 -18.19 -20.15
N TRP A 115 -7.47 -18.02 -20.17
CA TRP A 115 -6.52 -19.08 -20.55
C TRP A 115 -6.54 -20.27 -19.57
N PHE A 116 -6.96 -20.02 -18.33
CA PHE A 116 -7.12 -21.05 -17.31
C PHE A 116 -8.57 -21.52 -17.17
N GLY A 117 -9.47 -21.12 -18.08
CA GLY A 117 -10.89 -21.50 -18.04
C GLY A 117 -11.68 -20.81 -16.92
N ILE A 118 -11.15 -19.73 -16.33
CA ILE A 118 -11.82 -18.98 -15.26
C ILE A 118 -12.70 -17.90 -15.89
N SER A 119 -13.95 -17.82 -15.44
CA SER A 119 -14.92 -16.82 -15.89
C SER A 119 -14.44 -15.38 -15.55
N PRO A 120 -14.78 -14.39 -16.37
CA PRO A 120 -14.46 -12.98 -16.08
C PRO A 120 -14.98 -12.54 -14.71
N GLN A 121 -14.17 -11.77 -14.01
CA GLN A 121 -14.47 -11.23 -12.69
C GLN A 121 -14.72 -9.72 -12.75
N ALA A 122 -15.69 -9.24 -11.98
CA ALA A 122 -15.98 -7.81 -11.83
C ALA A 122 -15.08 -7.20 -10.74
N TRP A 123 -13.79 -7.06 -11.04
CA TRP A 123 -12.71 -6.71 -10.10
C TRP A 123 -13.01 -5.52 -9.18
N LEU A 124 -13.63 -4.46 -9.70
CA LEU A 124 -13.90 -3.24 -8.94
C LEU A 124 -15.33 -3.14 -8.44
N LEU A 125 -16.27 -3.92 -9.02
CA LEU A 125 -17.69 -3.85 -8.71
C LEU A 125 -18.13 -4.94 -7.73
N ASP A 126 -17.43 -6.08 -7.67
CA ASP A 126 -17.71 -7.12 -6.70
C ASP A 126 -16.95 -6.85 -5.39
N PRO A 127 -17.64 -6.69 -4.25
CA PRO A 127 -17.02 -6.49 -2.94
C PRO A 127 -15.98 -7.54 -2.55
N LYS A 128 -16.07 -8.76 -3.11
CA LYS A 128 -15.09 -9.83 -2.87
C LYS A 128 -13.74 -9.54 -3.49
N TRP A 129 -13.73 -8.93 -4.68
CA TRP A 129 -12.52 -8.69 -5.45
C TRP A 129 -11.99 -7.27 -5.34
N ALA A 130 -12.85 -6.29 -5.02
CA ALA A 130 -12.47 -4.88 -5.00
C ALA A 130 -11.28 -4.60 -4.07
N MET A 131 -11.27 -5.16 -2.86
CA MET A 131 -10.16 -4.98 -1.92
C MET A 131 -8.86 -5.59 -2.45
N PHE A 132 -8.93 -6.79 -3.03
CA PHE A 132 -7.77 -7.45 -3.64
C PHE A 132 -7.21 -6.64 -4.81
N ALA A 133 -8.07 -6.14 -5.69
CA ALA A 133 -7.69 -5.30 -6.83
C ALA A 133 -6.99 -4.01 -6.39
N LEU A 134 -7.51 -3.35 -5.36
CA LEU A 134 -6.90 -2.15 -4.79
C LEU A 134 -5.53 -2.45 -4.14
N CYS A 135 -5.41 -3.56 -3.40
CA CYS A 135 -4.15 -3.99 -2.82
C CYS A 135 -3.09 -4.28 -3.90
N LEU A 136 -3.46 -5.00 -4.95
CA LEU A 136 -2.55 -5.35 -6.05
C LEU A 136 -2.01 -4.11 -6.76
N MET A 137 -2.89 -3.17 -7.12
CA MET A 137 -2.50 -1.89 -7.72
C MET A 137 -1.56 -1.10 -6.80
N SER A 138 -1.89 -1.04 -5.51
CA SER A 138 -1.11 -0.29 -4.52
C SER A 138 0.28 -0.90 -4.30
N ILE A 139 0.37 -2.22 -4.16
CA ILE A 139 1.64 -2.93 -4.06
C ILE A 139 2.52 -2.62 -5.28
N TRP A 140 1.98 -2.83 -6.49
CA TRP A 140 2.71 -2.56 -7.72
C TRP A 140 3.23 -1.11 -7.79
N ARG A 141 2.40 -0.14 -7.44
CA ARG A 141 2.75 1.28 -7.50
C ARG A 141 3.89 1.64 -6.55
N HIS A 142 3.87 1.11 -5.32
CA HIS A 142 4.85 1.47 -4.28
C HIS A 142 6.07 0.54 -4.24
N LEU A 143 6.02 -0.58 -4.96
CA LEU A 143 7.06 -1.60 -4.95
C LEU A 143 8.44 -1.01 -5.26
N GLY A 144 8.55 -0.24 -6.32
CA GLY A 144 9.82 0.31 -6.76
C GLY A 144 10.43 1.30 -5.79
N TYR A 145 9.61 2.15 -5.17
CA TYR A 145 10.07 3.06 -4.12
C TYR A 145 10.66 2.28 -2.93
N ASN A 146 9.95 1.25 -2.46
CA ASN A 146 10.41 0.41 -1.38
C ASN A 146 11.69 -0.37 -1.75
N VAL A 147 11.78 -0.89 -2.97
CA VAL A 147 12.99 -1.57 -3.49
C VAL A 147 14.19 -0.64 -3.42
N VAL A 148 14.06 0.61 -3.85
CA VAL A 148 15.18 1.58 -3.82
C VAL A 148 15.62 1.86 -2.38
N ILE A 149 14.69 2.02 -1.44
CA ILE A 149 15.01 2.23 -0.03
C ILE A 149 15.74 1.03 0.56
N PHE A 150 15.21 -0.17 0.37
CA PHE A 150 15.85 -1.38 0.90
C PHE A 150 17.21 -1.64 0.26
N LEU A 151 17.34 -1.41 -1.04
CA LEU A 151 18.61 -1.57 -1.73
C LEU A 151 19.66 -0.58 -1.22
N ALA A 152 19.27 0.68 -0.97
CA ALA A 152 20.17 1.66 -0.36
C ALA A 152 20.57 1.24 1.06
N GLY A 153 19.62 0.71 1.85
CA GLY A 153 19.91 0.16 3.17
C GLY A 153 20.90 -1.01 3.13
N LEU A 154 20.68 -1.98 2.25
CA LEU A 154 21.57 -3.14 2.09
C LEU A 154 22.98 -2.74 1.63
N GLN A 155 23.09 -1.75 0.74
CA GLN A 155 24.38 -1.26 0.24
C GLN A 155 25.16 -0.43 1.27
N ASN A 156 24.51 0.05 2.33
CA ASN A 156 25.16 0.76 3.43
C ASN A 156 25.67 -0.16 4.55
N ILE A 157 25.42 -1.46 4.45
CA ILE A 157 25.98 -2.42 5.43
C ILE A 157 27.46 -2.64 5.11
N PRO A 158 28.40 -2.35 6.04
CA PRO A 158 29.83 -2.58 5.84
C PRO A 158 30.14 -4.05 5.56
N ALA A 159 31.09 -4.30 4.64
CA ALA A 159 31.50 -5.66 4.24
C ALA A 159 31.98 -6.49 5.43
N GLU A 160 32.57 -5.84 6.43
CA GLU A 160 33.07 -6.48 7.66
C GLU A 160 31.99 -7.31 8.38
N TYR A 161 30.71 -6.89 8.32
CA TYR A 161 29.63 -7.67 8.94
C TYR A 161 29.30 -8.94 8.17
N TYR A 162 29.42 -8.93 6.86
CA TYR A 162 29.24 -10.11 6.04
C TYR A 162 30.42 -11.09 6.23
N GLU A 163 31.66 -10.58 6.27
CA GLU A 163 32.85 -11.38 6.54
C GLU A 163 32.80 -12.05 7.94
N ALA A 164 32.37 -11.30 8.96
CA ALA A 164 32.18 -11.85 10.31
C ALA A 164 31.10 -12.95 10.32
N ALA A 165 30.00 -12.75 9.64
CA ALA A 165 28.92 -13.73 9.54
C ALA A 165 29.38 -15.03 8.83
N GLU A 166 30.19 -14.91 7.77
CA GLU A 166 30.78 -16.07 7.09
C GLU A 166 31.71 -16.86 8.01
N ILE A 167 32.51 -16.20 8.84
CA ILE A 167 33.39 -16.87 9.87
C ILE A 167 32.53 -17.60 10.88
N ASP A 168 31.37 -17.03 11.26
CA ASP A 168 30.43 -17.66 12.20
C ASP A 168 29.56 -18.76 11.56
N GLY A 169 29.74 -19.04 10.27
CA GLY A 169 29.08 -20.12 9.53
C GLY A 169 27.71 -19.75 8.96
N ALA A 170 27.36 -18.47 8.88
CA ALA A 170 26.21 -18.00 8.13
C ALA A 170 26.55 -17.95 6.63
N SER A 171 25.72 -18.58 5.80
CA SER A 171 25.86 -18.61 4.34
C SER A 171 24.80 -17.75 3.66
#